data_a0e3c4db61f0c998b00839c31bb9d538
#
_entry.id   a0e3c4db61f0c998b00839c31bb9d538
#
_cell.length_a   1.000
_cell.length_b   1.000
_cell.length_c   1.000
_cell.angle_alpha   90.00
_cell.angle_beta   90.00
_cell.angle_gamma   90.00
#
_symmetry.space_group_name_H-M   'P 1'
#
loop_
_entity.id
_entity.type
_entity.pdbx_description
1 polymer ?
#
loop_
_entity_poly.entity_id
_entity_poly.type
_entity_poly.pdbx_seq_one_letter_code
_entity_poly.pdbx_strand_id
1 'polypeptide(L)'
;MKRASFLSDNCPPMGIYETLYAFRDSFGQFMGSPGTHPWSQGFPLTTQLAGGPPLPGSVDVTWEDRFYPKAWGHPALRSAICEHYNNFYGSKIAPENVMVFGGGRPGIYAVLAFLKKHVEVRIGNVEWPAYLDILTQTQTSWRVVPFTRENGFHPPNSAYFDRTGLNDKTHLFPIISNPGNPTGHTRHGEELRELIELAEQPKNGILLDEAYEMFHASKGVSGLRYVKDLDNSNVFLSGACTKGLQSPGIRIGWIIASKKNIETLANFSSFGMGGVSHPSQLYAAQLLEPRRVAQARDSVERHYTMQRTRYGEAFRKLGLEVYTGDGGFYHWLALPDGLSADELNRRLFKHGAAILKGFDCDMARPHDKNPDYRSPYESFFRFSFGPLLPESFDSDIALLKRVLDEYRADAARR
;
A
#
# COMPACT_ATOMS: atom_id res chain seq x y z
N MET A 1 -26.79 17.63 29.68
CA MET A 1 -26.88 17.13 28.27
C MET A 1 -25.51 17.27 27.63
N LYS A 2 -24.90 16.18 27.13
CA LYS A 2 -23.72 16.30 26.29
C LYS A 2 -24.13 16.97 24.97
N ARG A 3 -23.40 18.02 24.56
CA ARG A 3 -23.65 18.68 23.27
C ARG A 3 -23.37 17.66 22.15
N ALA A 4 -24.26 17.57 21.16
CA ALA A 4 -24.01 16.78 19.94
C ALA A 4 -22.82 17.34 19.17
N SER A 5 -21.99 16.47 18.58
CA SER A 5 -20.93 16.87 17.66
C SER A 5 -21.54 17.45 16.38
N PHE A 6 -20.87 18.45 15.80
CA PHE A 6 -21.20 18.93 14.45
C PHE A 6 -20.43 18.14 13.36
N LEU A 7 -19.48 17.28 13.76
CA LEU A 7 -18.82 16.39 12.82
C LEU A 7 -19.69 15.16 12.56
N SER A 8 -19.58 14.62 11.36
CA SER A 8 -20.30 13.39 11.00
C SER A 8 -19.86 12.23 11.87
N ASP A 9 -20.84 11.49 12.42
CA ASP A 9 -20.60 10.23 13.11
C ASP A 9 -20.32 9.07 12.14
N ASN A 10 -20.60 9.27 10.85
CA ASN A 10 -20.35 8.32 9.77
C ASN A 10 -18.93 8.48 9.20
N CYS A 11 -17.93 8.48 10.07
CA CYS A 11 -16.55 8.36 9.59
C CYS A 11 -16.31 6.91 9.11
N PRO A 12 -15.52 6.73 8.03
CA PRO A 12 -15.13 5.40 7.58
C PRO A 12 -14.53 4.59 8.73
N PRO A 13 -14.74 3.27 8.76
CA PRO A 13 -14.00 2.43 9.66
C PRO A 13 -12.51 2.66 9.41
N MET A 14 -11.76 2.83 10.48
CA MET A 14 -10.36 3.24 10.39
C MET A 14 -9.44 2.06 10.04
N GLY A 15 -9.97 0.94 9.54
CA GLY A 15 -9.21 -0.23 9.09
C GLY A 15 -8.08 -0.61 10.05
N ILE A 16 -6.84 -0.29 9.69
CA ILE A 16 -5.65 -0.57 10.52
C ILE A 16 -5.75 0.06 11.92
N TYR A 17 -6.34 1.25 12.05
CA TYR A 17 -6.48 1.92 13.36
C TYR A 17 -7.48 1.20 14.28
N GLU A 18 -8.50 0.53 13.75
CA GLU A 18 -9.39 -0.29 14.59
C GLU A 18 -8.60 -1.41 15.28
N THR A 19 -7.76 -2.12 14.52
CA THR A 19 -6.85 -3.13 15.10
C THR A 19 -5.89 -2.53 16.12
N LEU A 20 -5.32 -1.33 15.85
CA LEU A 20 -4.38 -0.66 16.75
C LEU A 20 -5.02 -0.23 18.07
N TYR A 21 -6.22 0.32 18.02
CA TYR A 21 -6.95 0.73 19.23
C TYR A 21 -7.45 -0.48 20.03
N ALA A 22 -7.99 -1.51 19.37
CA ALA A 22 -8.38 -2.74 20.04
C ALA A 22 -7.18 -3.41 20.73
N PHE A 23 -6.02 -3.43 20.09
CA PHE A 23 -4.78 -3.92 20.69
C PHE A 23 -4.38 -3.09 21.92
N ARG A 24 -4.33 -1.76 21.80
CA ARG A 24 -4.00 -0.86 22.93
C ARG A 24 -4.95 -1.10 24.11
N ASP A 25 -6.24 -1.20 23.84
CA ASP A 25 -7.25 -1.33 24.89
C ASP A 25 -7.18 -2.70 25.59
N SER A 26 -6.67 -3.73 24.88
CA SER A 26 -6.46 -5.08 25.43
C SER A 26 -5.10 -5.24 26.12
N PHE A 27 -4.01 -4.70 25.53
CA PHE A 27 -2.64 -4.90 25.99
C PHE A 27 -2.09 -3.77 26.86
N GLY A 28 -2.73 -2.60 26.83
CA GLY A 28 -2.34 -1.42 27.61
C GLY A 28 -1.23 -0.55 26.98
N GLN A 29 -0.73 -0.93 25.79
CA GLN A 29 0.31 -0.18 25.06
C GLN A 29 -0.02 -0.13 23.57
N PHE A 30 0.55 0.84 22.87
CA PHE A 30 0.42 0.86 21.40
C PHE A 30 1.34 -0.18 20.75
N MET A 31 0.86 -0.75 19.64
CA MET A 31 1.65 -1.61 18.78
C MET A 31 2.91 -0.87 18.28
N GLY A 32 4.06 -1.54 18.35
CA GLY A 32 5.36 -0.96 18.04
C GLY A 32 6.13 -0.46 19.27
N SER A 33 5.50 -0.46 20.47
CA SER A 33 6.23 -0.23 21.73
C SER A 33 7.16 -1.39 22.05
N PRO A 34 8.23 -1.18 22.86
CA PRO A 34 9.12 -2.27 23.27
C PRO A 34 8.35 -3.47 23.84
N GLY A 35 8.72 -4.67 23.44
CA GLY A 35 8.05 -5.91 23.87
C GLY A 35 6.78 -6.27 23.11
N THR A 36 6.43 -5.54 22.05
CA THR A 36 5.31 -5.88 21.16
C THR A 36 5.81 -6.52 19.87
N HIS A 37 4.94 -7.35 19.25
CA HIS A 37 5.18 -7.99 17.95
C HIS A 37 4.30 -7.31 16.86
N PRO A 38 4.86 -6.37 16.09
CA PRO A 38 4.07 -5.46 15.23
C PRO A 38 3.68 -6.09 13.88
N TRP A 39 3.14 -7.30 13.88
CA TRP A 39 2.80 -8.06 12.66
C TRP A 39 1.59 -7.49 11.89
N SER A 40 0.83 -6.57 12.49
CA SER A 40 -0.24 -5.83 11.78
C SER A 40 0.27 -4.57 11.09
N GLN A 41 1.49 -4.09 11.40
CA GLN A 41 2.00 -2.79 10.99
C GLN A 41 2.58 -2.80 9.59
N GLY A 42 2.23 -1.80 8.79
CA GLY A 42 2.65 -1.69 7.39
C GLY A 42 3.81 -0.71 7.17
N PHE A 43 4.85 -0.74 7.99
CA PHE A 43 6.06 0.06 7.77
C PHE A 43 7.32 -0.83 7.63
N PRO A 44 8.34 -0.39 6.90
CA PRO A 44 9.60 -1.11 6.74
C PRO A 44 10.50 -0.90 7.96
N LEU A 45 11.59 -1.65 8.04
CA LEU A 45 12.70 -1.26 8.90
C LEU A 45 13.16 0.15 8.51
N THR A 46 13.34 1.01 9.52
CA THR A 46 13.78 2.40 9.35
C THR A 46 15.26 2.58 9.71
N THR A 47 15.95 1.49 9.96
CA THR A 47 17.40 1.42 10.17
C THR A 47 18.10 1.00 8.88
N GLN A 48 19.39 1.27 8.77
CA GLN A 48 20.20 0.84 7.64
C GLN A 48 20.17 -0.69 7.47
N LEU A 49 19.78 -1.15 6.28
CA LEU A 49 19.84 -2.57 5.94
C LEU A 49 21.28 -3.00 5.63
N ALA A 50 21.57 -4.29 5.81
CA ALA A 50 22.87 -4.85 5.48
C ALA A 50 23.19 -4.62 3.97
N GLY A 51 24.31 -3.94 3.71
CA GLY A 51 24.70 -3.53 2.36
C GLY A 51 23.89 -2.38 1.78
N GLY A 52 22.97 -1.79 2.54
CA GLY A 52 22.23 -0.59 2.14
C GLY A 52 23.00 0.70 2.39
N PRO A 53 22.57 1.83 1.75
CA PRO A 53 23.20 3.11 1.98
C PRO A 53 22.88 3.63 3.40
N PRO A 54 23.77 4.39 4.03
CA PRO A 54 23.45 5.06 5.29
C PRO A 54 22.29 6.04 5.07
N LEU A 55 21.33 6.09 5.98
CA LEU A 55 20.24 7.06 5.88
C LEU A 55 20.79 8.47 6.19
N PRO A 56 20.34 9.53 5.47
CA PRO A 56 20.77 10.89 5.76
C PRO A 56 20.44 11.27 7.21
N GLY A 57 21.40 11.84 7.92
CA GLY A 57 21.21 12.27 9.31
C GLY A 57 20.67 13.68 9.47
N SER A 58 20.77 14.50 8.41
CA SER A 58 20.37 15.91 8.43
C SER A 58 19.99 16.42 7.04
N VAL A 59 19.33 17.56 7.03
CA VAL A 59 19.09 18.36 5.83
C VAL A 59 19.36 19.81 6.17
N ASP A 60 20.05 20.50 5.28
CA ASP A 60 20.31 21.93 5.44
C ASP A 60 19.08 22.72 5.05
N VAL A 61 18.65 23.62 5.93
CA VAL A 61 17.49 24.49 5.76
C VAL A 61 17.95 25.94 5.75
N THR A 62 17.63 26.66 4.68
CA THR A 62 17.93 28.08 4.53
C THR A 62 16.72 28.94 4.90
N TRP A 63 16.89 30.26 4.89
CA TRP A 63 15.78 31.18 5.09
C TRP A 63 14.74 31.12 3.96
N GLU A 64 15.15 30.76 2.75
CA GLU A 64 14.29 30.60 1.56
C GLU A 64 13.31 29.42 1.72
N ASP A 65 13.69 28.39 2.46
CA ASP A 65 12.85 27.24 2.76
C ASP A 65 11.69 27.54 3.72
N ARG A 66 11.61 28.76 4.24
CA ARG A 66 10.50 29.25 5.08
C ARG A 66 9.33 29.81 4.27
N PHE A 67 9.52 30.05 2.97
CA PHE A 67 8.42 30.45 2.10
C PHE A 67 7.49 29.28 1.79
N TYR A 68 6.29 29.61 1.33
CA TYR A 68 5.38 28.60 0.83
C TYR A 68 6.01 27.80 -0.31
N PRO A 69 5.95 26.46 -0.28
CA PRO A 69 6.45 25.62 -1.35
C PRO A 69 5.61 25.79 -2.61
N LYS A 70 6.20 25.48 -3.75
CA LYS A 70 5.47 25.42 -5.02
C LYS A 70 4.42 24.32 -4.98
N ALA A 71 3.29 24.54 -5.63
CA ALA A 71 2.16 23.63 -5.65
C ALA A 71 2.53 22.19 -6.06
N TRP A 72 3.39 22.05 -7.07
CA TRP A 72 3.83 20.74 -7.60
C TRP A 72 4.96 20.10 -6.80
N GLY A 73 5.59 20.82 -5.90
CA GLY A 73 6.75 20.38 -5.15
C GLY A 73 8.07 21.04 -5.58
N HIS A 74 9.12 20.76 -4.80
CA HIS A 74 10.44 21.32 -4.99
C HIS A 74 11.08 20.85 -6.31
N PRO A 75 11.67 21.75 -7.13
CA PRO A 75 12.22 21.38 -8.44
C PRO A 75 13.28 20.27 -8.38
N ALA A 76 14.19 20.32 -7.42
CA ALA A 76 15.23 19.30 -7.26
C ALA A 76 14.63 17.91 -6.96
N LEU A 77 13.60 17.83 -6.12
CA LEU A 77 12.93 16.56 -5.83
C LEU A 77 12.19 16.02 -7.06
N ARG A 78 11.46 16.87 -7.79
CA ARG A 78 10.77 16.47 -9.02
C ARG A 78 11.76 15.95 -10.06
N SER A 79 12.91 16.61 -10.22
CA SER A 79 13.98 16.14 -11.11
C SER A 79 14.56 14.80 -10.65
N ALA A 80 14.83 14.62 -9.35
CA ALA A 80 15.33 13.36 -8.80
C ALA A 80 14.35 12.19 -9.00
N ILE A 81 13.04 12.45 -8.86
CA ILE A 81 11.99 11.44 -9.16
C ILE A 81 12.05 11.07 -10.64
N CYS A 82 12.12 12.06 -11.56
CA CYS A 82 12.25 11.77 -12.99
C CYS A 82 13.50 10.95 -13.30
N GLU A 83 14.63 11.32 -12.73
CA GLU A 83 15.89 10.61 -12.91
C GLU A 83 15.79 9.16 -12.42
N HIS A 84 15.16 8.93 -11.26
CA HIS A 84 14.92 7.60 -10.74
C HIS A 84 14.14 6.73 -11.74
N TYR A 85 12.96 7.17 -12.18
CA TYR A 85 12.14 6.36 -13.09
C TYR A 85 12.75 6.24 -14.49
N ASN A 86 13.37 7.28 -15.01
CA ASN A 86 14.01 7.24 -16.32
C ASN A 86 15.22 6.30 -16.35
N ASN A 87 16.05 6.32 -15.31
CA ASN A 87 17.25 5.48 -15.24
C ASN A 87 16.92 4.00 -14.94
N PHE A 88 15.99 3.73 -14.00
CA PHE A 88 15.72 2.35 -13.59
C PHE A 88 14.71 1.65 -14.48
N TYR A 89 13.70 2.37 -14.97
CA TYR A 89 12.61 1.77 -15.73
C TYR A 89 12.63 2.14 -17.21
N GLY A 90 13.51 3.04 -17.61
CA GLY A 90 13.60 3.47 -19.02
C GLY A 90 12.40 4.31 -19.45
N SER A 91 11.70 4.95 -18.51
CA SER A 91 10.64 5.90 -18.82
C SER A 91 11.20 7.19 -19.43
N LYS A 92 10.30 8.07 -19.91
CA LYS A 92 10.69 9.35 -20.52
C LYS A 92 9.85 10.48 -19.91
N ILE A 93 9.78 10.52 -18.58
CA ILE A 93 9.01 11.55 -17.88
C ILE A 93 9.85 12.80 -17.62
N ALA A 94 9.18 13.94 -17.57
CA ALA A 94 9.75 15.24 -17.23
C ALA A 94 9.17 15.75 -15.90
N PRO A 95 9.79 16.75 -15.25
CA PRO A 95 9.26 17.31 -14.00
C PRO A 95 7.81 17.75 -14.06
N GLU A 96 7.30 18.15 -15.22
CA GLU A 96 5.89 18.52 -15.44
C GLU A 96 4.93 17.34 -15.30
N ASN A 97 5.43 16.11 -15.39
CA ASN A 97 4.66 14.89 -15.15
C ASN A 97 4.58 14.50 -13.67
N VAL A 98 5.20 15.25 -12.74
CA VAL A 98 5.35 14.88 -11.34
C VAL A 98 4.72 15.92 -10.42
N MET A 99 3.89 15.48 -9.47
CA MET A 99 3.44 16.27 -8.33
C MET A 99 3.78 15.57 -7.02
N VAL A 100 4.35 16.32 -6.07
CA VAL A 100 4.74 15.86 -4.74
C VAL A 100 3.59 16.06 -3.75
N PHE A 101 3.41 15.07 -2.86
CA PHE A 101 2.41 15.04 -1.80
C PHE A 101 3.03 14.68 -0.45
N GLY A 102 2.32 14.97 0.64
CA GLY A 102 2.69 14.60 2.00
C GLY A 102 2.61 13.09 2.30
N GLY A 103 3.14 12.26 1.39
CA GLY A 103 3.06 10.81 1.37
C GLY A 103 2.20 10.31 0.21
N GLY A 104 2.22 9.01 -0.09
CA GLY A 104 1.43 8.42 -1.19
C GLY A 104 -0.08 8.56 -0.99
N ARG A 105 -0.58 8.39 0.25
CA ARG A 105 -2.02 8.43 0.57
C ARG A 105 -2.72 9.73 0.14
N PRO A 106 -2.22 10.94 0.44
CA PRO A 106 -2.82 12.18 -0.05
C PRO A 106 -2.84 12.30 -1.58
N GLY A 107 -1.84 11.75 -2.27
CA GLY A 107 -1.81 11.72 -3.74
C GLY A 107 -2.92 10.83 -4.31
N ILE A 108 -3.09 9.63 -3.78
CA ILE A 108 -4.17 8.71 -4.15
C ILE A 108 -5.53 9.35 -3.87
N TYR A 109 -5.70 9.96 -2.69
CA TYR A 109 -6.92 10.69 -2.36
C TYR A 109 -7.22 11.80 -3.37
N ALA A 110 -6.22 12.61 -3.72
CA ALA A 110 -6.39 13.69 -4.68
C ALA A 110 -6.82 13.15 -6.07
N VAL A 111 -6.19 12.10 -6.58
CA VAL A 111 -6.59 11.48 -7.86
C VAL A 111 -8.06 11.06 -7.82
N LEU A 112 -8.49 10.35 -6.76
CA LEU A 112 -9.86 9.85 -6.64
C LEU A 112 -10.87 10.99 -6.46
N ALA A 113 -10.54 12.03 -5.69
CA ALA A 113 -11.40 13.19 -5.47
C ALA A 113 -11.64 14.01 -6.76
N PHE A 114 -10.72 13.96 -7.72
CA PHE A 114 -10.85 14.65 -9.01
C PHE A 114 -11.43 13.79 -10.15
N LEU A 115 -11.74 12.52 -9.88
CA LEU A 115 -12.39 11.69 -10.91
C LEU A 115 -13.76 12.23 -11.27
N LYS A 116 -14.08 12.16 -12.57
CA LYS A 116 -15.41 12.54 -13.07
C LYS A 116 -16.45 11.49 -12.69
N LYS A 117 -17.71 11.90 -12.52
CA LYS A 117 -18.83 11.03 -12.09
C LYS A 117 -19.10 9.81 -12.98
N HIS A 118 -18.66 9.84 -14.25
CA HIS A 118 -18.82 8.73 -15.19
C HIS A 118 -17.63 7.77 -15.21
N VAL A 119 -16.67 7.96 -14.31
CA VAL A 119 -15.54 7.03 -14.11
C VAL A 119 -15.92 6.05 -13.02
N GLU A 120 -15.88 4.76 -13.33
CA GLU A 120 -16.07 3.67 -12.38
C GLU A 120 -14.71 3.09 -12.00
N VAL A 121 -14.40 3.08 -10.72
CA VAL A 121 -13.20 2.45 -10.20
C VAL A 121 -13.36 0.93 -10.16
N ARG A 122 -12.33 0.21 -10.58
CA ARG A 122 -12.20 -1.23 -10.43
C ARG A 122 -11.10 -1.53 -9.42
N ILE A 123 -11.41 -2.33 -8.40
CA ILE A 123 -10.47 -2.63 -7.33
C ILE A 123 -10.60 -4.09 -6.92
N GLY A 124 -9.49 -4.74 -6.58
CA GLY A 124 -9.54 -6.07 -6.00
C GLY A 124 -10.41 -6.10 -4.74
N ASN A 125 -11.14 -7.18 -4.51
CA ASN A 125 -11.91 -7.30 -3.27
C ASN A 125 -11.04 -7.61 -2.05
N VAL A 126 -9.74 -7.88 -2.24
CA VAL A 126 -8.73 -7.98 -1.17
C VAL A 126 -7.63 -6.96 -1.43
N GLU A 127 -7.67 -5.85 -0.69
CA GLU A 127 -6.75 -4.73 -0.91
C GLU A 127 -6.39 -4.02 0.40
N TRP A 128 -5.53 -3.02 0.27
CA TRP A 128 -5.15 -2.17 1.39
C TRP A 128 -6.38 -1.43 1.95
N PRO A 129 -6.67 -1.57 3.27
CA PRO A 129 -7.91 -1.04 3.88
C PRO A 129 -8.20 0.43 3.59
N ALA A 130 -7.16 1.27 3.46
CA ALA A 130 -7.37 2.69 3.25
C ALA A 130 -7.96 3.05 1.88
N TYR A 131 -7.93 2.14 0.90
CA TYR A 131 -8.65 2.40 -0.36
C TYR A 131 -10.16 2.48 -0.14
N LEU A 132 -10.73 1.60 0.69
CA LEU A 132 -12.16 1.65 1.01
C LEU A 132 -12.51 3.00 1.66
N ASP A 133 -11.70 3.44 2.63
CA ASP A 133 -11.90 4.71 3.31
C ASP A 133 -11.85 5.89 2.33
N ILE A 134 -10.87 5.89 1.42
CA ILE A 134 -10.71 6.95 0.43
C ILE A 134 -11.88 6.95 -0.57
N LEU A 135 -12.23 5.78 -1.12
CA LEU A 135 -13.34 5.65 -2.08
C LEU A 135 -14.65 6.14 -1.48
N THR A 136 -14.91 5.80 -0.22
CA THR A 136 -16.10 6.25 0.49
C THR A 136 -16.10 7.76 0.72
N GLN A 137 -14.99 8.33 1.20
CA GLN A 137 -14.89 9.77 1.47
C GLN A 137 -14.97 10.62 0.21
N THR A 138 -14.41 10.14 -0.89
CA THR A 138 -14.50 10.83 -2.19
C THR A 138 -15.82 10.58 -2.91
N GLN A 139 -16.70 9.75 -2.35
CA GLN A 139 -17.97 9.33 -2.97
C GLN A 139 -17.76 8.78 -4.40
N THR A 140 -16.63 8.14 -4.61
CA THR A 140 -16.27 7.53 -5.89
C THR A 140 -17.05 6.23 -6.08
N SER A 141 -17.62 6.01 -7.24
CA SER A 141 -18.25 4.71 -7.58
C SER A 141 -17.19 3.66 -7.84
N TRP A 142 -17.35 2.47 -7.24
CA TRP A 142 -16.42 1.36 -7.48
C TRP A 142 -17.13 0.02 -7.60
N ARG A 143 -16.46 -0.91 -8.26
CA ARG A 143 -16.86 -2.32 -8.33
C ARG A 143 -15.65 -3.19 -8.04
N VAL A 144 -15.87 -4.27 -7.26
CA VAL A 144 -14.79 -5.19 -6.89
C VAL A 144 -14.50 -6.19 -8.00
N VAL A 145 -13.22 -6.55 -8.13
CA VAL A 145 -12.71 -7.65 -8.96
C VAL A 145 -12.42 -8.83 -8.05
N PRO A 146 -12.95 -10.03 -8.33
CA PRO A 146 -12.82 -11.17 -7.43
C PRO A 146 -11.38 -11.66 -7.28
N PHE A 147 -10.89 -11.67 -6.05
CA PHE A 147 -9.68 -12.35 -5.59
C PHE A 147 -10.13 -13.59 -4.82
N THR A 148 -9.85 -14.76 -5.34
CA THR A 148 -10.35 -16.02 -4.79
C THR A 148 -9.21 -17.02 -4.59
N ARG A 149 -9.50 -18.11 -3.87
CA ARG A 149 -8.55 -19.24 -3.74
C ARG A 149 -8.22 -19.83 -5.10
N GLU A 150 -9.21 -19.94 -6.00
CA GLU A 150 -9.09 -20.54 -7.33
C GLU A 150 -8.17 -19.74 -8.24
N ASN A 151 -8.18 -18.41 -8.15
CA ASN A 151 -7.25 -17.55 -8.92
C ASN A 151 -5.99 -17.18 -8.14
N GLY A 152 -5.77 -17.82 -6.98
CA GLY A 152 -4.59 -17.57 -6.15
C GLY A 152 -4.49 -16.13 -5.63
N PHE A 153 -5.60 -15.41 -5.55
CA PHE A 153 -5.64 -13.96 -5.23
C PHE A 153 -4.88 -13.09 -6.24
N HIS A 154 -4.82 -13.53 -7.48
CA HIS A 154 -4.16 -12.82 -8.58
C HIS A 154 -5.01 -12.93 -9.87
N PRO A 155 -6.08 -12.14 -9.99
CA PRO A 155 -6.96 -12.21 -11.15
C PRO A 155 -6.26 -11.70 -12.42
N PRO A 156 -6.69 -12.18 -13.61
CA PRO A 156 -6.14 -11.72 -14.88
C PRO A 156 -6.44 -10.22 -15.10
N ASN A 157 -5.57 -9.56 -15.85
CA ASN A 157 -5.70 -8.12 -16.14
C ASN A 157 -7.06 -7.75 -16.76
N SER A 158 -7.58 -8.61 -17.65
CA SER A 158 -8.86 -8.40 -18.33
C SER A 158 -10.05 -8.25 -17.37
N ALA A 159 -9.99 -8.86 -16.17
CA ALA A 159 -11.05 -8.77 -15.17
C ALA A 159 -11.26 -7.32 -14.67
N TYR A 160 -10.22 -6.50 -14.66
CA TYR A 160 -10.33 -5.09 -14.27
C TYR A 160 -10.96 -4.21 -15.36
N PHE A 161 -10.97 -4.67 -16.59
CA PHE A 161 -11.50 -3.93 -17.74
C PHE A 161 -12.78 -4.56 -18.32
N ASP A 162 -13.42 -5.45 -17.55
CA ASP A 162 -14.70 -6.04 -17.93
C ASP A 162 -15.78 -4.95 -17.99
N ARG A 163 -16.39 -4.82 -19.17
CA ARG A 163 -17.44 -3.82 -19.47
C ARG A 163 -18.86 -4.38 -19.36
N THR A 164 -19.02 -5.62 -18.89
CA THR A 164 -20.34 -6.25 -18.77
C THR A 164 -21.28 -5.41 -17.89
N GLY A 165 -22.44 -5.08 -18.42
CA GLY A 165 -23.47 -4.28 -17.74
C GLY A 165 -23.18 -2.78 -17.67
N LEU A 166 -22.16 -2.27 -18.34
CA LEU A 166 -21.85 -0.84 -18.40
C LEU A 166 -22.47 -0.19 -19.66
N ASN A 167 -22.78 1.09 -19.54
CA ASN A 167 -23.16 1.91 -20.69
C ASN A 167 -21.91 2.49 -21.39
N ASP A 168 -22.09 2.97 -22.63
CA ASP A 168 -21.01 3.51 -23.44
C ASP A 168 -20.34 4.77 -22.89
N LYS A 169 -20.94 5.46 -21.92
CA LYS A 169 -20.40 6.68 -21.33
C LYS A 169 -19.47 6.38 -20.14
N THR A 170 -19.49 5.15 -19.61
CA THR A 170 -18.69 4.76 -18.45
C THR A 170 -17.24 4.57 -18.85
N HIS A 171 -16.35 5.16 -18.09
CA HIS A 171 -14.90 4.97 -18.16
C HIS A 171 -14.45 4.06 -17.04
N LEU A 172 -13.49 3.18 -17.32
CA LEU A 172 -12.94 2.25 -16.32
C LEU A 172 -11.60 2.77 -15.78
N PHE A 173 -11.45 2.66 -14.46
CA PHE A 173 -10.26 3.13 -13.76
C PHE A 173 -9.83 2.16 -12.67
N PRO A 174 -9.10 1.09 -13.01
CA PRO A 174 -8.48 0.22 -12.04
C PRO A 174 -7.58 0.95 -11.04
N ILE A 175 -7.62 0.51 -9.78
CA ILE A 175 -6.59 0.80 -8.77
C ILE A 175 -5.91 -0.52 -8.46
N ILE A 176 -4.60 -0.57 -8.65
CA ILE A 176 -3.81 -1.79 -8.45
C ILE A 176 -2.54 -1.44 -7.69
N SER A 177 -2.35 -2.03 -6.52
CA SER A 177 -1.07 -2.02 -5.82
C SER A 177 -0.12 -3.01 -6.49
N ASN A 178 1.06 -2.56 -6.91
CA ASN A 178 2.06 -3.38 -7.59
C ASN A 178 3.48 -3.11 -7.08
N PRO A 179 4.06 -4.01 -6.27
CA PRO A 179 3.52 -5.24 -5.66
C PRO A 179 2.30 -5.04 -4.76
N GLY A 180 1.44 -6.04 -4.68
CA GLY A 180 0.15 -6.00 -3.99
C GLY A 180 0.24 -5.98 -2.46
N ASN A 181 -0.68 -5.28 -1.82
CA ASN A 181 -0.92 -5.31 -0.38
C ASN A 181 -2.39 -5.66 -0.13
N PRO A 182 -2.72 -6.81 0.46
CA PRO A 182 -1.87 -7.65 1.33
C PRO A 182 -1.17 -8.82 0.65
N THR A 183 -1.43 -9.13 -0.60
CA THR A 183 -1.10 -10.42 -1.23
C THR A 183 0.36 -10.58 -1.64
N GLY A 184 1.08 -9.48 -1.88
CA GLY A 184 2.46 -9.52 -2.38
C GLY A 184 2.60 -9.96 -3.84
N HIS A 185 1.50 -10.23 -4.55
CA HIS A 185 1.56 -10.54 -5.98
C HIS A 185 2.09 -9.34 -6.77
N THR A 186 2.93 -9.63 -7.75
CA THR A 186 3.62 -8.59 -8.52
C THR A 186 3.41 -8.83 -10.01
N ARG A 187 2.78 -7.88 -10.67
CA ARG A 187 2.76 -7.85 -12.14
C ARG A 187 4.06 -7.26 -12.64
N HIS A 188 4.72 -7.98 -13.54
CA HIS A 188 5.96 -7.54 -14.16
C HIS A 188 6.10 -8.13 -15.57
N GLY A 189 7.08 -7.63 -16.36
CA GLY A 189 7.33 -8.13 -17.70
C GLY A 189 6.10 -8.00 -18.60
N GLU A 190 5.72 -9.09 -19.27
CA GLU A 190 4.64 -9.11 -20.25
C GLU A 190 3.26 -8.89 -19.61
N GLU A 191 3.02 -9.43 -18.41
CA GLU A 191 1.78 -9.24 -17.70
C GLU A 191 1.53 -7.76 -17.37
N LEU A 192 2.55 -7.03 -16.91
CA LEU A 192 2.43 -5.60 -16.63
C LEU A 192 2.31 -4.79 -17.93
N ARG A 193 2.96 -5.21 -19.01
CA ARG A 193 2.80 -4.60 -20.33
C ARG A 193 1.35 -4.69 -20.80
N GLU A 194 0.75 -5.89 -20.77
CA GLU A 194 -0.64 -6.12 -21.13
C GLU A 194 -1.58 -5.20 -20.30
N LEU A 195 -1.34 -5.11 -18.98
CA LEU A 195 -2.14 -4.25 -18.10
C LEU A 195 -2.10 -2.79 -18.55
N ILE A 196 -0.92 -2.27 -18.89
CA ILE A 196 -0.77 -0.89 -19.38
C ILE A 196 -1.42 -0.72 -20.74
N GLU A 197 -1.29 -1.67 -21.66
CA GLU A 197 -1.94 -1.63 -22.97
C GLU A 197 -3.46 -1.60 -22.86
N LEU A 198 -4.04 -2.33 -21.92
CA LEU A 198 -5.48 -2.25 -21.60
C LEU A 198 -5.86 -0.88 -21.01
N ALA A 199 -5.02 -0.32 -20.14
CA ALA A 199 -5.26 0.99 -19.55
C ALA A 199 -5.16 2.15 -20.53
N GLU A 200 -4.32 2.04 -21.57
CA GLU A 200 -4.19 3.03 -22.64
C GLU A 200 -5.31 2.97 -23.69
N GLN A 201 -6.19 1.98 -23.64
CA GLN A 201 -7.33 1.91 -24.56
C GLN A 201 -8.33 3.06 -24.31
N PRO A 202 -9.08 3.48 -25.34
CA PRO A 202 -10.12 4.51 -25.17
C PRO A 202 -11.09 4.17 -24.05
N LYS A 203 -11.44 5.18 -23.23
CA LYS A 203 -12.31 5.08 -22.05
C LYS A 203 -11.73 4.29 -20.87
N ASN A 204 -10.46 3.93 -20.91
CA ASN A 204 -9.75 3.31 -19.80
C ASN A 204 -8.72 4.27 -19.21
N GLY A 205 -8.32 3.97 -18.01
CA GLY A 205 -7.20 4.57 -17.29
C GLY A 205 -6.75 3.61 -16.21
N ILE A 206 -5.81 4.01 -15.35
CA ILE A 206 -5.34 3.20 -14.22
C ILE A 206 -4.63 4.07 -13.20
N LEU A 207 -4.75 3.71 -11.93
CA LEU A 207 -3.86 4.14 -10.86
C LEU A 207 -3.04 2.93 -10.40
N LEU A 208 -1.73 2.95 -10.68
CA LEU A 208 -0.77 2.00 -10.11
C LEU A 208 -0.20 2.57 -8.82
N ASP A 209 -0.41 1.87 -7.71
CA ASP A 209 0.27 2.17 -6.45
C ASP A 209 1.55 1.33 -6.36
N GLU A 210 2.67 1.96 -6.69
CA GLU A 210 3.99 1.34 -6.71
C GLU A 210 4.80 1.59 -5.42
N ALA A 211 4.12 1.74 -4.29
CA ALA A 211 4.79 1.97 -3.01
C ALA A 211 5.81 0.87 -2.66
N TYR A 212 5.69 -0.33 -3.25
CA TYR A 212 6.54 -1.49 -3.00
C TYR A 212 7.46 -1.84 -4.19
N GLU A 213 7.69 -0.95 -5.13
CA GLU A 213 8.48 -1.21 -6.36
C GLU A 213 9.86 -1.82 -6.11
N MET A 214 10.52 -1.47 -4.99
CA MET A 214 11.87 -1.95 -4.66
C MET A 214 11.88 -3.34 -4.00
N PHE A 215 10.72 -3.95 -3.72
CA PHE A 215 10.61 -5.21 -3.01
C PHE A 215 10.52 -6.43 -3.93
N HIS A 216 10.94 -6.30 -5.15
CA HIS A 216 10.92 -7.38 -6.14
C HIS A 216 12.20 -7.38 -6.98
N ALA A 217 12.72 -8.55 -7.31
CA ALA A 217 13.98 -8.71 -8.05
C ALA A 217 13.90 -8.20 -9.50
N SER A 218 12.72 -8.28 -10.14
CA SER A 218 12.55 -7.80 -11.50
C SER A 218 12.67 -6.29 -11.59
N LYS A 219 13.43 -5.82 -12.57
CA LYS A 219 13.50 -4.40 -12.95
C LYS A 219 12.28 -3.92 -13.74
N GLY A 220 11.36 -4.81 -14.08
CA GLY A 220 10.20 -4.52 -14.91
C GLY A 220 8.91 -4.35 -14.11
N VAL A 221 8.96 -3.87 -12.87
CA VAL A 221 7.80 -3.74 -11.97
C VAL A 221 7.09 -2.38 -12.04
N SER A 222 7.64 -1.37 -12.70
CA SER A 222 6.94 -0.10 -12.90
C SER A 222 6.19 -0.05 -14.22
N GLY A 223 4.92 0.33 -14.16
CA GLY A 223 4.08 0.53 -15.33
C GLY A 223 4.60 1.59 -16.29
N LEU A 224 5.34 2.58 -15.79
CA LEU A 224 5.94 3.63 -16.63
C LEU A 224 6.91 3.08 -17.69
N ARG A 225 7.47 1.89 -17.46
CA ARG A 225 8.30 1.22 -18.46
C ARG A 225 7.55 0.91 -19.76
N TYR A 226 6.23 0.70 -19.67
CA TYR A 226 5.41 0.21 -20.77
C TYR A 226 4.44 1.27 -21.33
N VAL A 227 4.32 2.42 -20.67
CA VAL A 227 3.49 3.54 -21.16
C VAL A 227 4.09 4.08 -22.45
N LYS A 228 3.29 4.11 -23.53
CA LYS A 228 3.69 4.58 -24.85
C LYS A 228 3.70 6.11 -24.94
N ASP A 229 2.65 6.73 -24.43
CA ASP A 229 2.48 8.20 -24.41
C ASP A 229 1.73 8.62 -23.13
N LEU A 230 2.50 9.00 -22.10
CA LEU A 230 1.92 9.40 -20.82
C LEU A 230 1.05 10.65 -20.95
N ASP A 231 1.44 11.61 -21.79
CA ASP A 231 0.74 12.87 -21.92
C ASP A 231 -0.65 12.74 -22.62
N ASN A 232 -0.85 11.67 -23.38
CA ASN A 232 -2.14 11.32 -23.99
C ASN A 232 -2.85 10.13 -23.32
N SER A 233 -2.45 9.77 -22.10
CA SER A 233 -3.06 8.67 -21.36
C SER A 233 -3.75 9.13 -20.06
N ASN A 234 -4.52 8.22 -19.47
CA ASN A 234 -5.05 8.32 -18.11
C ASN A 234 -4.34 7.33 -17.16
N VAL A 235 -3.05 7.14 -17.38
CA VAL A 235 -2.19 6.38 -16.48
C VAL A 235 -1.67 7.29 -15.38
N PHE A 236 -1.91 6.88 -14.14
CA PHE A 236 -1.42 7.51 -12.93
C PHE A 236 -0.56 6.51 -12.17
N LEU A 237 0.55 6.96 -11.63
CA LEU A 237 1.42 6.16 -10.80
C LEU A 237 1.66 6.87 -9.48
N SER A 238 1.46 6.16 -8.37
CA SER A 238 1.76 6.63 -7.02
C SER A 238 3.05 6.00 -6.53
N GLY A 239 3.99 6.82 -6.08
CA GLY A 239 5.22 6.39 -5.42
C GLY A 239 5.46 7.14 -4.12
N ALA A 240 6.38 6.65 -3.27
CA ALA A 240 6.69 7.30 -2.01
C ALA A 240 8.03 6.88 -1.41
N CYS A 241 8.63 7.78 -0.62
CA CYS A 241 9.80 7.45 0.21
C CYS A 241 9.49 6.48 1.36
N THR A 242 8.21 6.16 1.57
CA THR A 242 7.69 5.48 2.76
C THR A 242 8.25 4.07 2.92
N LYS A 243 8.39 3.30 1.83
CA LYS A 243 8.66 1.86 1.89
C LYS A 243 10.08 1.53 1.45
N GLY A 244 10.37 1.53 0.16
CA GLY A 244 11.67 1.18 -0.39
C GLY A 244 12.81 2.10 0.06
N LEU A 245 12.53 3.38 0.26
CA LEU A 245 13.48 4.36 0.79
C LEU A 245 13.46 4.46 2.33
N GLN A 246 12.81 3.54 3.03
CA GLN A 246 12.83 3.36 4.50
C GLN A 246 12.50 4.61 5.33
N SER A 247 11.75 5.57 4.78
CA SER A 247 11.55 6.89 5.39
C SER A 247 10.06 7.23 5.57
N PRO A 248 9.27 6.41 6.30
CA PRO A 248 7.85 6.66 6.50
C PRO A 248 7.55 7.98 7.22
N GLY A 249 8.40 8.41 8.14
CA GLY A 249 8.23 9.64 8.94
C GLY A 249 8.48 10.93 8.16
N ILE A 250 9.18 10.86 7.02
CA ILE A 250 9.50 12.04 6.20
C ILE A 250 8.26 12.56 5.46
N ARG A 251 7.24 11.72 5.27
CA ARG A 251 5.97 12.09 4.67
C ARG A 251 6.09 12.66 3.26
N ILE A 252 6.83 12.00 2.38
CA ILE A 252 6.96 12.34 0.96
C ILE A 252 6.45 11.19 0.09
N GLY A 253 5.58 11.54 -0.85
CA GLY A 253 5.12 10.71 -1.96
C GLY A 253 4.88 11.57 -3.19
N TRP A 254 4.52 10.96 -4.29
CA TRP A 254 4.28 11.63 -5.55
C TRP A 254 3.24 10.91 -6.38
N ILE A 255 2.63 11.67 -7.29
CA ILE A 255 1.86 11.15 -8.42
C ILE A 255 2.60 11.52 -9.70
N ILE A 256 2.71 10.55 -10.59
CA ILE A 256 3.21 10.72 -11.96
C ILE A 256 2.04 10.48 -12.91
N ALA A 257 1.80 11.44 -13.80
CA ALA A 257 0.71 11.38 -14.79
C ALA A 257 0.98 12.33 -15.96
N SER A 258 0.05 12.42 -16.91
CA SER A 258 0.12 13.44 -17.97
C SER A 258 0.24 14.85 -17.39
N LYS A 259 0.94 15.75 -18.08
CA LYS A 259 1.10 17.15 -17.67
C LYS A 259 -0.22 17.81 -17.34
N LYS A 260 -1.24 17.59 -18.20
CA LYS A 260 -2.61 18.11 -17.99
C LYS A 260 -3.22 17.61 -16.68
N ASN A 261 -3.04 16.33 -16.34
CA ASN A 261 -3.56 15.77 -15.10
C ASN A 261 -2.81 16.31 -13.89
N ILE A 262 -1.48 16.52 -14.00
CA ILE A 262 -0.67 17.15 -12.94
C ILE A 262 -1.09 18.61 -12.71
N GLU A 263 -1.35 19.38 -13.76
CA GLU A 263 -1.91 20.74 -13.62
C GLU A 263 -3.26 20.73 -12.89
N THR A 264 -4.13 19.77 -13.21
CA THR A 264 -5.40 19.61 -12.51
C THR A 264 -5.21 19.28 -11.05
N LEU A 265 -4.31 18.33 -10.73
CA LEU A 265 -4.00 17.95 -9.35
C LEU A 265 -3.36 19.08 -8.55
N ALA A 266 -2.65 20.01 -9.20
CA ALA A 266 -2.05 21.18 -8.54
C ALA A 266 -3.09 22.06 -7.83
N ASN A 267 -4.36 22.06 -8.29
CA ASN A 267 -5.44 22.75 -7.60
C ASN A 267 -5.66 22.20 -6.18
N PHE A 268 -5.33 20.92 -5.92
CA PHE A 268 -5.40 20.36 -4.57
C PHE A 268 -4.45 21.06 -3.60
N SER A 269 -3.32 21.59 -4.06
CA SER A 269 -2.46 22.43 -3.22
C SER A 269 -3.16 23.70 -2.73
N SER A 270 -4.05 24.27 -3.55
CA SER A 270 -4.74 25.53 -3.18
C SER A 270 -5.72 25.37 -2.03
N PHE A 271 -6.46 24.25 -1.97
CA PHE A 271 -7.54 24.10 -0.98
C PHE A 271 -7.34 22.90 -0.02
N GLY A 272 -6.54 21.91 -0.37
CA GLY A 272 -6.45 20.66 0.38
C GLY A 272 -5.09 20.44 1.09
N MET A 273 -4.00 21.05 0.60
CA MET A 273 -2.67 20.70 1.10
C MET A 273 -1.78 21.90 1.45
N GLY A 274 -1.87 23.03 0.73
CA GLY A 274 -1.01 24.19 0.92
C GLY A 274 0.45 24.01 0.49
N GLY A 275 0.76 22.88 -0.17
CA GLY A 275 2.12 22.45 -0.51
C GLY A 275 2.71 21.47 0.51
N VAL A 276 3.95 21.03 0.27
CA VAL A 276 4.65 20.04 1.08
C VAL A 276 5.90 20.65 1.71
N SER A 277 6.20 20.28 2.96
CA SER A 277 7.36 20.77 3.73
C SER A 277 8.66 20.76 2.90
N HIS A 278 9.33 21.90 2.78
CA HIS A 278 10.62 22.02 2.09
C HIS A 278 11.69 21.09 2.68
N PRO A 279 11.94 21.08 4.01
CA PRO A 279 12.92 20.16 4.60
C PRO A 279 12.68 18.70 4.25
N SER A 280 11.42 18.27 4.28
CA SER A 280 11.06 16.90 3.89
C SER A 280 11.36 16.62 2.43
N GLN A 281 11.11 17.58 1.54
CA GLN A 281 11.40 17.44 0.12
C GLN A 281 12.90 17.40 -0.17
N LEU A 282 13.69 18.24 0.50
CA LEU A 282 15.17 18.24 0.39
C LEU A 282 15.76 16.91 0.89
N TYR A 283 15.25 16.41 2.02
CA TYR A 283 15.63 15.08 2.52
C TYR A 283 15.31 13.98 1.50
N ALA A 284 14.10 13.99 0.94
CA ALA A 284 13.68 13.01 -0.07
C ALA A 284 14.55 13.07 -1.35
N ALA A 285 14.98 14.27 -1.77
CA ALA A 285 15.88 14.41 -2.90
C ALA A 285 17.25 13.73 -2.63
N GLN A 286 17.77 13.81 -1.40
CA GLN A 286 18.98 13.08 -1.00
C GLN A 286 18.78 11.56 -1.04
N LEU A 287 17.59 11.05 -0.64
CA LEU A 287 17.27 9.62 -0.72
C LEU A 287 17.27 9.11 -2.17
N LEU A 288 16.88 9.95 -3.11
CA LEU A 288 16.77 9.62 -4.54
C LEU A 288 18.08 9.87 -5.34
N GLU A 289 19.20 10.17 -4.68
CA GLU A 289 20.50 10.21 -5.37
C GLU A 289 20.77 8.86 -6.05
N PRO A 290 21.15 8.81 -7.35
CA PRO A 290 21.14 7.57 -8.15
C PRO A 290 21.94 6.42 -7.58
N ARG A 291 23.14 6.66 -7.03
CA ARG A 291 23.96 5.60 -6.43
C ARG A 291 23.33 5.04 -5.15
N ARG A 292 22.72 5.93 -4.36
CA ARG A 292 21.99 5.54 -3.14
C ARG A 292 20.79 4.69 -3.47
N VAL A 293 19.98 5.10 -4.45
CA VAL A 293 18.80 4.34 -4.87
C VAL A 293 19.20 2.96 -5.38
N ALA A 294 20.26 2.86 -6.18
CA ALA A 294 20.75 1.56 -6.65
C ALA A 294 21.10 0.63 -5.49
N GLN A 295 21.87 1.14 -4.52
CA GLN A 295 22.26 0.39 -3.33
C GLN A 295 21.05 0.06 -2.41
N ALA A 296 20.10 1.00 -2.28
CA ALA A 296 18.86 0.78 -1.52
C ALA A 296 18.02 -0.34 -2.13
N ARG A 297 17.82 -0.33 -3.46
CA ARG A 297 17.07 -1.38 -4.18
C ARG A 297 17.66 -2.76 -3.93
N ASP A 298 18.97 -2.92 -4.07
CA ASP A 298 19.65 -4.21 -3.90
C ASP A 298 19.55 -4.71 -2.45
N SER A 299 19.65 -3.82 -1.48
CA SER A 299 19.56 -4.19 -0.06
C SER A 299 18.12 -4.49 0.38
N VAL A 300 17.16 -3.71 -0.06
CA VAL A 300 15.72 -3.89 0.22
C VAL A 300 15.23 -5.20 -0.38
N GLU A 301 15.47 -5.41 -1.66
CA GLU A 301 15.08 -6.64 -2.34
C GLU A 301 15.65 -7.89 -1.62
N ARG A 302 16.95 -7.93 -1.40
CA ARG A 302 17.64 -9.05 -0.74
C ARG A 302 17.11 -9.32 0.67
N HIS A 303 16.99 -8.27 1.49
CA HIS A 303 16.52 -8.40 2.87
C HIS A 303 15.08 -8.93 2.92
N TYR A 304 14.18 -8.32 2.17
CA TYR A 304 12.77 -8.69 2.24
C TYR A 304 12.43 -9.99 1.50
N THR A 305 13.18 -10.36 0.47
CA THR A 305 13.05 -11.68 -0.16
C THR A 305 13.51 -12.79 0.79
N MET A 306 14.62 -12.60 1.51
CA MET A 306 15.05 -13.54 2.55
C MET A 306 13.99 -13.71 3.64
N GLN A 307 13.47 -12.61 4.17
CA GLN A 307 12.44 -12.65 5.22
C GLN A 307 11.14 -13.28 4.71
N ARG A 308 10.69 -12.96 3.50
CA ARG A 308 9.49 -13.55 2.89
C ARG A 308 9.61 -15.06 2.78
N THR A 309 10.72 -15.56 2.26
CA THR A 309 10.98 -17.00 2.12
C THR A 309 10.94 -17.68 3.49
N ARG A 310 11.69 -17.16 4.45
CA ARG A 310 11.84 -17.74 5.79
C ARG A 310 10.50 -17.81 6.55
N TYR A 311 9.74 -16.72 6.59
CA TYR A 311 8.43 -16.71 7.24
C TYR A 311 7.42 -17.58 6.49
N GLY A 312 7.40 -17.55 5.15
CA GLY A 312 6.49 -18.36 4.35
C GLY A 312 6.69 -19.86 4.55
N GLU A 313 7.94 -20.33 4.64
CA GLU A 313 8.24 -21.73 4.96
C GLU A 313 7.78 -22.10 6.38
N ALA A 314 8.00 -21.23 7.36
CA ALA A 314 7.56 -21.44 8.72
C ALA A 314 6.04 -21.53 8.83
N PHE A 315 5.30 -20.65 8.14
CA PHE A 315 3.83 -20.67 8.14
C PHE A 315 3.26 -21.96 7.54
N ARG A 316 3.84 -22.46 6.44
CA ARG A 316 3.44 -23.78 5.89
C ARG A 316 3.66 -24.92 6.89
N LYS A 317 4.78 -24.89 7.62
CA LYS A 317 5.07 -25.87 8.69
C LYS A 317 4.08 -25.77 9.86
N LEU A 318 3.50 -24.59 10.09
CA LEU A 318 2.44 -24.39 11.08
C LEU A 318 1.05 -24.81 10.56
N GLY A 319 0.94 -25.30 9.32
CA GLY A 319 -0.33 -25.73 8.72
C GLY A 319 -1.23 -24.57 8.31
N LEU A 320 -0.63 -23.40 8.00
CA LEU A 320 -1.33 -22.27 7.40
C LEU A 320 -1.27 -22.36 5.87
N GLU A 321 -2.34 -22.00 5.19
CA GLU A 321 -2.32 -21.81 3.74
C GLU A 321 -1.65 -20.46 3.42
N VAL A 322 -0.73 -20.47 2.46
CA VAL A 322 0.08 -19.30 2.11
C VAL A 322 -0.23 -18.90 0.67
N TYR A 323 -0.91 -17.78 0.50
CA TYR A 323 -1.30 -17.18 -0.79
C TYR A 323 -0.44 -15.95 -1.12
N THR A 324 0.82 -15.97 -0.76
CA THR A 324 1.72 -14.84 -0.90
C THR A 324 2.46 -14.89 -2.22
N GLY A 325 2.48 -13.77 -2.94
CA GLY A 325 3.32 -13.55 -4.11
C GLY A 325 4.79 -13.28 -3.75
N ASP A 326 5.51 -12.69 -4.69
CA ASP A 326 6.97 -12.52 -4.66
C ASP A 326 7.45 -11.08 -4.35
N GLY A 327 6.52 -10.16 -4.08
CA GLY A 327 6.82 -8.77 -3.74
C GLY A 327 6.33 -8.32 -2.37
N GLY A 328 6.67 -7.09 -1.99
CA GLY A 328 6.26 -6.49 -0.72
C GLY A 328 6.87 -7.15 0.52
N PHE A 329 6.29 -6.86 1.67
CA PHE A 329 6.71 -7.43 2.97
C PHE A 329 5.53 -7.96 3.79
N TYR A 330 4.57 -8.57 3.10
CA TYR A 330 3.39 -9.17 3.70
C TYR A 330 3.26 -10.62 3.32
N HIS A 331 2.61 -11.39 4.21
CA HIS A 331 2.03 -12.68 3.88
C HIS A 331 0.52 -12.59 3.96
N TRP A 332 -0.17 -13.09 2.94
CA TRP A 332 -1.60 -13.33 2.94
C TRP A 332 -1.84 -14.81 3.25
N LEU A 333 -2.47 -15.05 4.38
CA LEU A 333 -2.54 -16.38 5.00
C LEU A 333 -3.97 -16.75 5.31
N ALA A 334 -4.30 -18.04 5.20
CA ALA A 334 -5.56 -18.57 5.73
C ALA A 334 -5.32 -19.53 6.90
N LEU A 335 -6.18 -19.41 7.89
CA LEU A 335 -6.30 -20.35 8.99
C LEU A 335 -7.01 -21.64 8.51
N PRO A 336 -6.80 -22.79 9.18
CA PRO A 336 -7.62 -23.96 8.99
C PRO A 336 -9.09 -23.68 9.20
N ASP A 337 -9.94 -24.52 8.59
CA ASP A 337 -11.39 -24.41 8.68
C ASP A 337 -11.88 -24.35 10.14
N GLY A 338 -12.92 -23.55 10.35
CA GLY A 338 -13.52 -23.33 11.67
C GLY A 338 -12.78 -22.32 12.56
N LEU A 339 -11.63 -21.80 12.15
CA LEU A 339 -10.89 -20.77 12.87
C LEU A 339 -11.08 -19.39 12.22
N SER A 340 -11.14 -18.34 13.04
CA SER A 340 -11.26 -16.94 12.57
C SER A 340 -10.06 -16.11 12.96
N ALA A 341 -9.71 -15.15 12.09
CA ALA A 341 -8.64 -14.19 12.35
C ALA A 341 -8.97 -13.22 13.50
N ASP A 342 -10.25 -12.97 13.75
CA ASP A 342 -10.70 -12.13 14.86
C ASP A 342 -10.41 -12.79 16.22
N GLU A 343 -10.74 -14.07 16.38
CA GLU A 343 -10.41 -14.80 17.61
C GLU A 343 -8.90 -15.00 17.76
N LEU A 344 -8.18 -15.26 16.66
CA LEU A 344 -6.72 -15.32 16.70
C LEU A 344 -6.13 -13.99 17.22
N ASN A 345 -6.61 -12.84 16.74
CA ASN A 345 -6.16 -11.52 17.19
C ASN A 345 -6.45 -11.31 18.69
N ARG A 346 -7.63 -11.66 19.17
CA ARG A 346 -7.96 -11.56 20.61
C ARG A 346 -7.00 -12.36 21.50
N ARG A 347 -6.54 -13.51 21.02
CA ARG A 347 -5.54 -14.34 21.71
C ARG A 347 -4.16 -13.73 21.64
N LEU A 348 -3.75 -13.27 20.46
CA LEU A 348 -2.45 -12.61 20.22
C LEU A 348 -2.28 -11.34 21.04
N PHE A 349 -3.35 -10.54 21.21
CA PHE A 349 -3.29 -9.29 22.00
C PHE A 349 -2.79 -9.53 23.42
N LYS A 350 -3.16 -10.64 24.05
CA LYS A 350 -2.70 -11.01 25.40
C LYS A 350 -1.17 -11.22 25.50
N HIS A 351 -0.53 -11.41 24.35
CA HIS A 351 0.90 -11.66 24.23
C HIS A 351 1.65 -10.53 23.52
N GLY A 352 1.04 -9.35 23.39
CA GLY A 352 1.65 -8.21 22.75
C GLY A 352 1.82 -8.32 21.23
N ALA A 353 1.06 -9.19 20.58
CA ALA A 353 1.09 -9.40 19.13
C ALA A 353 -0.25 -9.07 18.48
N ALA A 354 -0.24 -8.65 17.22
CA ALA A 354 -1.43 -8.47 16.41
C ALA A 354 -1.16 -8.69 14.92
N ILE A 355 -2.12 -9.30 14.25
CA ILE A 355 -2.20 -9.42 12.79
C ILE A 355 -3.23 -8.45 12.23
N LEU A 356 -3.25 -8.20 10.92
CA LEU A 356 -4.37 -7.51 10.27
C LEU A 356 -5.36 -8.55 9.75
N LYS A 357 -6.61 -8.46 10.21
CA LYS A 357 -7.67 -9.42 9.83
C LYS A 357 -8.01 -9.30 8.35
N GLY A 358 -8.38 -10.42 7.74
CA GLY A 358 -8.85 -10.43 6.36
C GLY A 358 -10.10 -9.61 6.13
N PHE A 359 -11.00 -9.56 7.11
CA PHE A 359 -12.14 -8.67 7.13
C PHE A 359 -11.75 -7.20 6.89
N ASP A 360 -10.65 -6.72 7.47
CA ASP A 360 -10.20 -5.34 7.30
C ASP A 360 -9.71 -5.05 5.86
N CYS A 361 -9.29 -6.09 5.13
CA CYS A 361 -8.84 -6.00 3.74
C CYS A 361 -9.97 -6.21 2.71
N ASP A 362 -11.19 -6.49 3.15
CA ASP A 362 -12.34 -6.76 2.28
C ASP A 362 -12.93 -5.45 1.74
N MET A 363 -12.77 -5.22 0.44
CA MET A 363 -13.29 -4.02 -0.26
C MET A 363 -14.78 -4.10 -0.59
N ALA A 364 -15.41 -5.27 -0.40
CA ALA A 364 -16.85 -5.45 -0.56
C ALA A 364 -17.62 -5.24 0.75
N ARG A 365 -16.93 -5.11 1.89
CA ARG A 365 -17.59 -4.91 3.18
C ARG A 365 -18.41 -3.61 3.18
N PRO A 366 -19.62 -3.65 3.76
CA PRO A 366 -20.43 -2.45 3.92
C PRO A 366 -19.70 -1.43 4.79
N HIS A 367 -19.87 -0.16 4.45
CA HIS A 367 -19.28 0.95 5.20
C HIS A 367 -19.96 1.17 6.55
N ASP A 368 -21.27 0.99 6.60
CA ASP A 368 -22.05 0.87 7.83
C ASP A 368 -21.74 -0.47 8.49
N LYS A 369 -21.59 -0.48 9.80
CA LYS A 369 -21.35 -1.71 10.57
C LYS A 369 -22.58 -2.64 10.50
N ASN A 370 -22.81 -3.23 9.32
CA ASN A 370 -23.88 -4.21 9.15
C ASN A 370 -23.50 -5.49 9.90
N PRO A 371 -24.20 -5.83 11.00
CA PRO A 371 -23.89 -7.01 11.80
C PRO A 371 -24.15 -8.35 11.09
N ASP A 372 -24.94 -8.31 10.01
CA ASP A 372 -25.29 -9.49 9.22
C ASP A 372 -24.29 -9.78 8.10
N TYR A 373 -23.39 -8.84 7.80
CA TYR A 373 -22.37 -9.06 6.79
C TYR A 373 -21.36 -10.11 7.24
N ARG A 374 -21.10 -11.07 6.38
CA ARG A 374 -20.06 -12.10 6.57
C ARG A 374 -19.05 -11.96 5.45
N SER A 375 -17.82 -11.62 5.83
CA SER A 375 -16.72 -11.54 4.87
C SER A 375 -16.27 -12.94 4.47
N PRO A 376 -16.01 -13.20 3.19
CA PRO A 376 -15.35 -14.45 2.76
C PRO A 376 -13.93 -14.60 3.29
N TYR A 377 -13.40 -13.57 3.94
CA TYR A 377 -12.02 -13.52 4.44
C TYR A 377 -11.92 -13.57 5.96
N GLU A 378 -12.94 -14.04 6.68
CA GLU A 378 -12.93 -14.15 8.15
C GLU A 378 -11.82 -15.08 8.68
N SER A 379 -11.47 -16.13 7.92
CA SER A 379 -10.33 -17.00 8.24
C SER A 379 -8.99 -16.50 7.73
N PHE A 380 -8.96 -15.42 6.94
CA PHE A 380 -7.73 -14.87 6.37
C PHE A 380 -7.13 -13.77 7.23
N PHE A 381 -5.82 -13.59 7.09
CA PHE A 381 -5.11 -12.47 7.71
C PHE A 381 -3.86 -12.09 6.95
N ARG A 382 -3.47 -10.83 7.10
CA ARG A 382 -2.17 -10.33 6.66
C ARG A 382 -1.19 -10.37 7.82
N PHE A 383 -0.05 -11.01 7.62
CA PHE A 383 1.11 -10.93 8.49
C PHE A 383 2.15 -10.00 7.86
N SER A 384 2.57 -8.97 8.57
CA SER A 384 3.62 -8.05 8.14
C SER A 384 4.96 -8.44 8.76
N PHE A 385 5.96 -8.66 7.93
CA PHE A 385 7.35 -8.79 8.36
C PHE A 385 8.17 -7.53 8.05
N GLY A 386 7.51 -6.45 7.61
CA GLY A 386 8.14 -5.17 7.26
C GLY A 386 9.01 -4.58 8.37
N PRO A 387 8.49 -4.44 9.61
CA PRO A 387 9.24 -3.88 10.73
C PRO A 387 10.12 -4.88 11.48
N LEU A 388 10.10 -6.17 11.12
CA LEU A 388 10.74 -7.23 11.91
C LEU A 388 12.22 -7.35 11.62
N LEU A 389 13.00 -7.42 12.69
CA LEU A 389 14.42 -7.74 12.61
C LEU A 389 14.61 -9.23 12.30
N PRO A 390 15.67 -9.64 11.58
CA PRO A 390 15.95 -11.05 11.33
C PRO A 390 16.08 -11.89 12.61
N GLU A 391 16.53 -11.29 13.69
CA GLU A 391 16.76 -11.92 15.00
C GLU A 391 15.45 -12.24 15.73
N SER A 392 14.35 -11.55 15.43
CA SER A 392 13.05 -11.81 16.06
C SER A 392 12.33 -13.05 15.53
N PHE A 393 12.77 -13.60 14.41
CA PHE A 393 12.09 -14.67 13.70
C PHE A 393 11.71 -15.87 14.58
N ASP A 394 12.68 -16.41 15.33
CA ASP A 394 12.42 -17.62 16.12
C ASP A 394 11.41 -17.35 17.24
N SER A 395 11.48 -16.18 17.88
CA SER A 395 10.52 -15.75 18.89
C SER A 395 9.13 -15.49 18.31
N ASP A 396 9.05 -14.86 17.13
CA ASP A 396 7.80 -14.59 16.43
C ASP A 396 7.08 -15.91 16.05
N ILE A 397 7.82 -16.86 15.47
CA ILE A 397 7.26 -18.15 15.07
C ILE A 397 6.89 -19.01 16.29
N ALA A 398 7.70 -19.01 17.35
CA ALA A 398 7.37 -19.73 18.58
C ALA A 398 6.10 -19.18 19.24
N LEU A 399 5.94 -17.85 19.30
CA LEU A 399 4.73 -17.22 19.83
C LEU A 399 3.51 -17.57 18.98
N LEU A 400 3.58 -17.40 17.67
CA LEU A 400 2.47 -17.71 16.78
C LEU A 400 2.07 -19.18 16.88
N LYS A 401 3.06 -20.10 16.90
CA LYS A 401 2.81 -21.54 17.07
C LYS A 401 2.04 -21.83 18.35
N ARG A 402 2.52 -21.32 19.48
CA ARG A 402 1.87 -21.52 20.77
C ARG A 402 0.41 -21.10 20.76
N VAL A 403 0.13 -19.88 20.29
CA VAL A 403 -1.23 -19.32 20.25
C VAL A 403 -2.13 -20.10 19.29
N LEU A 404 -1.61 -20.56 18.15
CA LEU A 404 -2.34 -21.39 17.21
C LEU A 404 -2.66 -22.78 17.79
N ASP A 405 -1.70 -23.42 18.48
CA ASP A 405 -1.91 -24.74 19.08
C ASP A 405 -2.98 -24.68 20.21
N GLU A 406 -2.92 -23.65 21.06
CA GLU A 406 -3.95 -23.40 22.07
C GLU A 406 -5.33 -23.16 21.42
N TYR A 407 -5.38 -22.36 20.36
CA TYR A 407 -6.64 -22.08 19.67
C TYR A 407 -7.25 -23.35 19.05
N ARG A 408 -6.44 -24.17 18.37
CA ARG A 408 -6.87 -25.45 17.78
C ARG A 408 -7.38 -26.43 18.84
N ALA A 409 -6.68 -26.52 19.96
CA ALA A 409 -7.08 -27.39 21.05
C ALA A 409 -8.45 -26.98 21.66
N ASP A 410 -8.67 -25.68 21.81
CA ASP A 410 -9.94 -25.15 22.29
C ASP A 410 -11.08 -25.34 21.28
N ALA A 411 -10.80 -25.16 19.99
CA ALA A 411 -11.79 -25.39 18.94
C ALA A 411 -12.21 -26.88 18.83
N ALA A 412 -11.27 -27.79 19.00
CA ALA A 412 -11.55 -29.23 18.99
C ALA A 412 -12.36 -29.74 20.20
N ARG A 413 -12.48 -28.95 21.27
CA ARG A 413 -13.26 -29.26 22.47
C ARG A 413 -14.70 -28.76 22.40
N ARG A 414 -15.04 -27.90 21.45
CA ARG A 414 -16.37 -27.34 21.18
C ARG A 414 -17.16 -28.20 20.20
#